data_702d415d72595a16de1a770eb87c2333
#
_entry.id   702d415d72595a16de1a770eb87c2333
#
_cell.length_a   1.000
_cell.length_b   1.000
_cell.length_c   1.000
_cell.angle_alpha   90.00
_cell.angle_beta   90.00
_cell.angle_gamma   90.00
#
_symmetry.space_group_name_H-M   'P 1'
#
loop_
_entity.id
_entity.type
_entity.pdbx_description
1 polymer ?
#
loop_
_entity_poly.entity_id
_entity_poly.type
_entity_poly.pdbx_seq_one_letter_code
_entity_poly.pdbx_strand_id
1 'polypeptide(L)'
;MNSGEPVKQDQGIFDRWLFGLNGIGTFWIFLIMLLINADVLMRFFFNAPIDGVTEIVEISIAGIVFLQLADAINAGRLTRSDGLFNRIVADRPRLGHVMGIFFDICGAAFFIAILFGAVPTLIESYQRDYFAGIEGIFTVPVWPIRLILCVSCVTVVGVFIRFLARHIAALKRLSASNQAMES
;
A
#
# COMPACT_ATOMS: atom_id res chain seq x y z
N MET A 1 14.83 -27.04 14.79
CA MET A 1 15.34 -25.67 14.77
C MET A 1 15.89 -25.44 13.38
N ASN A 2 15.09 -24.87 12.50
CA ASN A 2 15.56 -24.49 11.17
C ASN A 2 15.16 -23.02 11.01
N SER A 3 16.16 -22.17 11.19
CA SER A 3 16.09 -20.72 11.11
C SER A 3 15.54 -20.34 9.73
N GLY A 4 14.39 -19.66 9.71
CA GLY A 4 13.78 -19.16 8.49
C GLY A 4 14.74 -18.22 7.76
N GLU A 5 15.49 -18.73 6.81
CA GLU A 5 16.16 -17.90 5.82
C GLU A 5 15.08 -17.17 5.02
N PRO A 6 15.18 -15.84 4.89
CA PRO A 6 14.28 -15.10 4.02
C PRO A 6 14.50 -15.63 2.60
N VAL A 7 13.46 -16.21 2.02
CA VAL A 7 13.44 -16.61 0.61
C VAL A 7 13.94 -15.40 -0.19
N LYS A 8 15.13 -15.51 -0.80
CA LYS A 8 15.63 -14.56 -1.79
C LYS A 8 14.62 -14.53 -2.94
N GLN A 9 13.63 -13.65 -2.83
CA GLN A 9 12.78 -13.30 -3.96
C GLN A 9 13.70 -12.64 -5.00
N ASP A 10 13.66 -13.16 -6.21
CA ASP A 10 14.22 -12.45 -7.37
C ASP A 10 13.73 -11.01 -7.31
N GLN A 11 14.65 -10.09 -7.03
CA GLN A 11 14.37 -8.66 -6.93
C GLN A 11 14.08 -8.13 -8.33
N GLY A 12 12.89 -8.42 -8.84
CA GLY A 12 12.40 -7.88 -10.09
C GLY A 12 12.28 -6.35 -10.01
N ILE A 13 12.22 -5.70 -11.15
CA ILE A 13 12.03 -4.24 -11.29
C ILE A 13 10.86 -3.76 -10.41
N PHE A 14 9.82 -4.56 -10.29
CA PHE A 14 8.63 -4.28 -9.48
C PHE A 14 8.93 -4.22 -7.96
N ASP A 15 9.78 -5.11 -7.45
CA ASP A 15 10.14 -5.09 -6.02
C ASP A 15 11.05 -3.88 -5.70
N ARG A 16 11.89 -3.47 -6.66
CA ARG A 16 12.67 -2.22 -6.54
C ARG A 16 11.76 -0.99 -6.54
N TRP A 17 10.70 -0.99 -7.33
CA TRP A 17 9.68 0.06 -7.33
C TRP A 17 8.97 0.16 -5.98
N LEU A 18 8.51 -0.97 -5.43
CA LEU A 18 7.87 -1.02 -4.10
C LEU A 18 8.81 -0.52 -3.00
N PHE A 19 10.08 -0.95 -3.04
CA PHE A 19 11.09 -0.50 -2.10
C PHE A 19 11.33 1.02 -2.20
N GLY A 20 11.34 1.56 -3.42
CA GLY A 20 11.45 2.99 -3.66
C GLY A 20 10.28 3.78 -3.07
N LEU A 21 9.04 3.33 -3.29
CA LEU A 21 7.83 3.95 -2.71
C LEU A 21 7.86 3.94 -1.18
N ASN A 22 8.25 2.82 -0.57
CA ASN A 22 8.39 2.69 0.87
C ASN A 22 9.49 3.62 1.41
N GLY A 23 10.62 3.72 0.72
CA GLY A 23 11.72 4.63 1.05
C GLY A 23 11.29 6.10 1.04
N ILE A 24 10.54 6.52 0.00
CA ILE A 24 9.98 7.88 -0.09
C ILE A 24 9.02 8.12 1.08
N GLY A 25 8.11 7.19 1.38
CA GLY A 25 7.18 7.29 2.50
C GLY A 25 7.91 7.43 3.85
N THR A 26 8.97 6.64 4.06
CA THR A 26 9.78 6.69 5.28
C THR A 26 10.51 8.03 5.42
N PHE A 27 11.10 8.53 4.34
CA PHE A 27 11.74 9.84 4.33
C PHE A 27 10.73 10.96 4.61
N TRP A 28 9.52 10.86 4.07
CA TRP A 28 8.45 11.82 4.32
C TRP A 28 8.01 11.83 5.79
N ILE A 29 7.93 10.66 6.45
CA ILE A 29 7.67 10.59 7.92
C ILE A 29 8.71 11.42 8.68
N PHE A 30 9.99 11.28 8.32
CA PHE A 30 11.06 12.06 8.97
C PHE A 30 10.88 13.56 8.79
N LEU A 31 10.51 14.02 7.59
CA LEU A 31 10.23 15.43 7.32
C LEU A 31 9.05 15.95 8.15
N ILE A 32 7.96 15.18 8.22
CA ILE A 32 6.78 15.57 9.03
C ILE A 32 7.12 15.62 10.52
N MET A 33 7.93 14.68 11.00
CA MET A 33 8.42 14.70 12.38
C MET A 33 9.20 15.99 12.67
N LEU A 34 10.10 16.40 11.77
CA LEU A 34 10.84 17.66 11.92
C LEU A 34 9.91 18.87 11.90
N LEU A 35 8.92 18.89 11.00
CA LEU A 35 7.97 19.99 10.89
C LEU A 35 7.14 20.15 12.18
N ILE A 36 6.62 19.04 12.72
CA ILE A 36 5.85 19.06 13.97
C ILE A 36 6.73 19.54 15.14
N ASN A 37 7.98 19.05 15.23
CA ASN A 37 8.89 19.50 16.27
C ASN A 37 9.22 21.00 16.16
N ALA A 38 9.43 21.49 14.92
CA ALA A 38 9.66 22.91 14.68
C ALA A 38 8.45 23.77 15.11
N ASP A 39 7.22 23.36 14.77
CA ASP A 39 6.00 24.06 15.20
C ASP A 39 5.88 24.11 16.73
N VAL A 40 6.13 22.98 17.40
CA VAL A 40 6.09 22.92 18.88
C VAL A 40 7.13 23.85 19.50
N LEU A 41 8.36 23.89 18.97
CA LEU A 41 9.42 24.78 19.47
C LEU A 41 9.08 26.25 19.22
N MET A 42 8.58 26.61 18.04
CA MET A 42 8.16 27.97 17.71
C MET A 42 7.03 28.44 18.63
N ARG A 43 6.07 27.57 18.89
CA ARG A 43 4.96 27.82 19.81
C ARG A 43 5.45 28.01 21.25
N PHE A 44 6.43 27.19 21.70
CA PHE A 44 6.94 27.23 23.07
C PHE A 44 7.83 28.44 23.31
N PHE A 45 8.79 28.74 22.40
CA PHE A 45 9.77 29.83 22.62
C PHE A 45 9.28 31.20 22.17
N PHE A 46 8.48 31.24 21.09
CA PHE A 46 8.09 32.51 20.46
C PHE A 46 6.61 32.81 20.59
N ASN A 47 5.82 31.88 21.16
CA ASN A 47 4.36 31.96 21.21
C ASN A 47 3.71 32.23 19.82
N ALA A 48 4.38 31.79 18.75
CA ALA A 48 4.00 31.96 17.35
C ALA A 48 3.97 30.59 16.67
N PRO A 49 2.78 29.95 16.56
CA PRO A 49 2.63 28.72 15.82
C PRO A 49 2.93 28.94 14.34
N ILE A 50 3.39 27.90 13.65
CA ILE A 50 3.57 27.95 12.19
C ILE A 50 2.22 27.65 11.55
N ASP A 51 1.70 28.60 10.76
CA ASP A 51 0.41 28.44 10.06
C ASP A 51 0.47 27.30 9.05
N GLY A 52 -0.58 26.48 8.99
CA GLY A 52 -0.73 25.42 7.99
C GLY A 52 -0.05 24.10 8.34
N VAL A 53 0.63 23.96 9.47
CA VAL A 53 1.29 22.69 9.87
C VAL A 53 0.27 21.59 10.05
N THR A 54 -0.88 21.86 10.64
CA THR A 54 -1.95 20.89 10.88
C THR A 54 -2.46 20.31 9.55
N GLU A 55 -2.72 21.18 8.58
CA GLU A 55 -3.21 20.83 7.25
C GLU A 55 -2.17 20.01 6.46
N ILE A 56 -0.90 20.41 6.52
CA ILE A 56 0.20 19.67 5.89
C ILE A 56 0.33 18.27 6.52
N VAL A 57 0.25 18.17 7.84
CA VAL A 57 0.36 16.88 8.55
C VAL A 57 -0.80 15.97 8.20
N GLU A 58 -2.05 16.46 8.23
CA GLU A 58 -3.25 15.69 7.89
C GLU A 58 -3.15 15.07 6.48
N ILE A 59 -2.84 15.91 5.52
CA ILE A 59 -2.69 15.51 4.12
C ILE A 59 -1.51 14.53 3.95
N SER A 60 -0.40 14.79 4.63
CA SER A 60 0.80 13.95 4.56
C SER A 60 0.62 12.56 5.15
N ILE A 61 -0.15 12.41 6.22
CA ILE A 61 -0.46 11.10 6.82
C ILE A 61 -1.15 10.21 5.78
N ALA A 62 -2.15 10.73 5.08
CA ALA A 62 -2.81 9.98 4.02
C ALA A 62 -1.83 9.55 2.92
N GLY A 63 -0.99 10.47 2.43
CA GLY A 63 0.02 10.18 1.41
C GLY A 63 1.02 9.11 1.84
N ILE A 64 1.53 9.20 3.06
CA ILE A 64 2.49 8.24 3.64
C ILE A 64 1.87 6.84 3.73
N VAL A 65 0.65 6.74 4.26
CA VAL A 65 -0.07 5.46 4.40
C VAL A 65 -0.22 4.79 3.03
N PHE A 66 -0.66 5.52 2.02
CA PHE A 66 -0.84 4.96 0.69
C PHE A 66 0.49 4.59 0.01
N LEU A 67 1.57 5.36 0.20
CA LEU A 67 2.90 5.02 -0.32
C LEU A 67 3.43 3.71 0.25
N GLN A 68 3.21 3.44 1.53
CA GLN A 68 3.72 2.24 2.20
C GLN A 68 2.80 1.03 2.08
N LEU A 69 1.52 1.25 1.76
CA LEU A 69 0.50 0.20 1.73
C LEU A 69 0.85 -0.91 0.73
N ALA A 70 1.33 -0.58 -0.46
CA ALA A 70 1.68 -1.55 -1.49
C ALA A 70 2.83 -2.46 -1.05
N ASP A 71 3.86 -1.91 -0.38
CA ASP A 71 4.97 -2.69 0.19
C ASP A 71 4.50 -3.56 1.36
N ALA A 72 3.65 -3.03 2.24
CA ALA A 72 3.08 -3.79 3.36
C ALA A 72 2.27 -5.00 2.88
N ILE A 73 1.49 -4.86 1.81
CA ILE A 73 0.74 -5.95 1.20
C ILE A 73 1.69 -6.97 0.58
N ASN A 74 2.69 -6.51 -0.21
CA ASN A 74 3.66 -7.39 -0.86
C ASN A 74 4.50 -8.18 0.15
N ALA A 75 4.86 -7.57 1.28
CA ALA A 75 5.61 -8.20 2.37
C ALA A 75 4.76 -9.16 3.22
N GLY A 76 3.46 -9.32 2.92
CA GLY A 76 2.56 -10.18 3.70
C GLY A 76 2.27 -9.65 5.11
N ARG A 77 2.54 -8.36 5.38
CA ARG A 77 2.32 -7.73 6.67
C ARG A 77 0.85 -7.42 6.97
N LEU A 78 -0.02 -7.54 5.96
CA LEU A 78 -1.45 -7.58 6.21
C LEU A 78 -1.73 -8.84 7.01
N THR A 79 -2.27 -8.67 8.20
CA THR A 79 -2.66 -9.74 9.13
C THR A 79 -3.73 -10.61 8.46
N ARG A 80 -3.30 -11.45 7.52
CA ARG A 80 -4.04 -12.66 7.21
C ARG A 80 -3.92 -13.49 8.47
N SER A 81 -4.98 -14.16 8.85
CA SER A 81 -4.99 -15.11 9.96
C SER A 81 -4.04 -16.26 9.62
N ASP A 82 -2.72 -15.96 9.58
CA ASP A 82 -1.67 -16.85 9.08
C ASP A 82 -1.70 -18.21 9.82
N GLY A 83 -2.07 -18.21 11.09
CA GLY A 83 -2.23 -19.44 11.85
C GLY A 83 -3.38 -20.32 11.34
N LEU A 84 -4.52 -19.73 10.96
CA LEU A 84 -5.66 -20.49 10.43
C LEU A 84 -5.40 -20.89 8.97
N PHE A 85 -4.90 -19.95 8.17
CA PHE A 85 -4.57 -20.18 6.76
C PHE A 85 -3.50 -21.26 6.59
N ASN A 86 -2.41 -21.21 7.37
CA ASN A 86 -1.34 -22.22 7.32
C ASN A 86 -1.82 -23.60 7.77
N ARG A 87 -2.75 -23.70 8.74
CA ARG A 87 -3.39 -24.98 9.09
C ARG A 87 -4.21 -25.56 7.94
N ILE A 88 -5.03 -24.72 7.29
CA ILE A 88 -5.86 -25.16 6.16
C ILE A 88 -5.00 -25.55 4.96
N VAL A 89 -3.91 -24.82 4.70
CA VAL A 89 -2.95 -25.16 3.63
C VAL A 89 -2.20 -26.46 3.94
N ALA A 90 -1.85 -26.72 5.21
CA ALA A 90 -1.19 -27.96 5.61
C ALA A 90 -2.09 -29.19 5.44
N ASP A 91 -3.39 -29.08 5.83
CA ASP A 91 -4.33 -30.19 5.77
C ASP A 91 -4.90 -30.40 4.35
N ARG A 92 -5.12 -29.33 3.61
CA ARG A 92 -5.72 -29.35 2.26
C ARG A 92 -5.11 -28.26 1.37
N PRO A 93 -3.99 -28.49 0.70
CA PRO A 93 -3.27 -27.46 -0.06
C PRO A 93 -4.11 -26.85 -1.20
N ARG A 94 -4.98 -27.63 -1.83
CA ARG A 94 -5.91 -27.12 -2.89
C ARG A 94 -6.88 -26.08 -2.34
N LEU A 95 -7.48 -26.31 -1.15
CA LEU A 95 -8.41 -25.38 -0.54
C LEU A 95 -7.69 -24.09 -0.10
N GLY A 96 -6.46 -24.18 0.40
CA GLY A 96 -5.67 -23.01 0.76
C GLY A 96 -5.40 -22.09 -0.44
N HIS A 97 -5.02 -22.64 -1.59
CA HIS A 97 -4.82 -21.83 -2.80
C HIS A 97 -6.11 -21.22 -3.35
N VAL A 98 -7.23 -21.94 -3.29
CA VAL A 98 -8.54 -21.41 -3.72
C VAL A 98 -8.99 -20.26 -2.81
N MET A 99 -8.84 -20.38 -1.50
CA MET A 99 -9.10 -19.28 -0.56
C MET A 99 -8.18 -18.09 -0.82
N GLY A 100 -6.89 -18.33 -1.10
CA GLY A 100 -5.95 -17.27 -1.46
C GLY A 100 -6.41 -16.49 -2.71
N ILE A 101 -6.81 -17.19 -3.76
CA ILE A 101 -7.36 -16.60 -4.99
C ILE A 101 -8.60 -15.74 -4.70
N PHE A 102 -9.51 -16.25 -3.87
CA PHE A 102 -10.71 -15.50 -3.50
C PHE A 102 -10.38 -14.19 -2.78
N PHE A 103 -9.46 -14.21 -1.80
CA PHE A 103 -9.03 -13.01 -1.09
C PHE A 103 -8.28 -12.03 -2.01
N ASP A 104 -7.44 -12.54 -2.91
CA ASP A 104 -6.71 -11.69 -3.86
C ASP A 104 -7.66 -10.99 -4.85
N ILE A 105 -8.70 -11.69 -5.31
CA ILE A 105 -9.74 -11.09 -6.17
C ILE A 105 -10.54 -10.04 -5.40
N CYS A 106 -10.98 -10.32 -4.17
CA CYS A 106 -11.71 -9.37 -3.35
C CYS A 106 -10.86 -8.12 -3.06
N GLY A 107 -9.58 -8.31 -2.73
CA GLY A 107 -8.64 -7.21 -2.50
C GLY A 107 -8.43 -6.36 -3.76
N ALA A 108 -8.20 -7.00 -4.90
CA ALA A 108 -8.05 -6.29 -6.18
C ALA A 108 -9.32 -5.51 -6.54
N ALA A 109 -10.51 -6.13 -6.42
CA ALA A 109 -11.79 -5.48 -6.71
C ALA A 109 -12.03 -4.26 -5.81
N PHE A 110 -11.68 -4.36 -4.53
CA PHE A 110 -11.79 -3.24 -3.59
C PHE A 110 -10.92 -2.05 -4.00
N PHE A 111 -9.63 -2.28 -4.34
CA PHE A 111 -8.74 -1.20 -4.77
C PHE A 111 -9.07 -0.66 -6.15
N ILE A 112 -9.63 -1.47 -7.05
CA ILE A 112 -10.17 -1.01 -8.33
C ILE A 112 -11.36 -0.09 -8.09
N ALA A 113 -12.28 -0.43 -7.19
CA ALA A 113 -13.42 0.42 -6.85
C ALA A 113 -12.97 1.78 -6.27
N ILE A 114 -11.96 1.78 -5.38
CA ILE A 114 -11.34 3.02 -4.88
C ILE A 114 -10.75 3.84 -6.03
N LEU A 115 -10.04 3.20 -6.96
CA LEU A 115 -9.42 3.85 -8.10
C LEU A 115 -10.46 4.53 -9.00
N PHE A 116 -11.60 3.87 -9.25
CA PHE A 116 -12.72 4.45 -10.01
C PHE A 116 -13.28 5.73 -9.36
N GLY A 117 -13.31 5.81 -8.04
CA GLY A 117 -13.70 7.03 -7.32
C GLY A 117 -12.59 8.08 -7.26
N ALA A 118 -11.34 7.66 -7.18
CA ALA A 118 -10.19 8.55 -7.00
C ALA A 118 -9.81 9.29 -8.30
N VAL A 119 -9.91 8.63 -9.46
CA VAL A 119 -9.51 9.23 -10.75
C VAL A 119 -10.34 10.48 -11.11
N PRO A 120 -11.69 10.46 -11.10
CA PRO A 120 -12.46 11.66 -11.39
C PRO A 120 -12.19 12.78 -10.38
N THR A 121 -12.02 12.43 -9.12
CA THR A 121 -11.71 13.38 -8.05
C THR A 121 -10.32 14.03 -8.23
N LEU A 122 -9.34 13.27 -8.76
CA LEU A 122 -8.02 13.80 -9.14
C LEU A 122 -8.14 14.80 -10.28
N ILE A 123 -8.87 14.46 -11.34
CA ILE A 123 -9.08 15.31 -12.51
C ILE A 123 -9.78 16.62 -12.10
N GLU A 124 -10.83 16.51 -11.30
CA GLU A 124 -11.57 17.67 -10.81
C GLU A 124 -10.69 18.58 -9.93
N SER A 125 -9.83 18.02 -9.08
CA SER A 125 -8.90 18.79 -8.24
C SER A 125 -7.86 19.54 -9.04
N TYR A 126 -7.43 18.96 -10.16
CA TYR A 126 -6.49 19.60 -11.06
C TYR A 126 -7.14 20.72 -11.88
N GLN A 127 -8.39 20.52 -12.33
CA GLN A 127 -9.10 21.51 -13.17
C GLN A 127 -9.66 22.67 -12.38
N ARG A 128 -10.05 22.45 -11.12
CA ARG A 128 -10.70 23.47 -10.28
C ARG A 128 -9.77 24.07 -9.22
N ASP A 129 -8.46 23.73 -9.25
CA ASP A 129 -7.47 24.21 -8.28
C ASP A 129 -7.97 24.09 -6.84
N TYR A 130 -8.44 22.88 -6.44
CA TYR A 130 -8.85 22.65 -5.07
C TYR A 130 -7.66 22.77 -4.12
N PHE A 131 -7.79 23.65 -3.13
CA PHE A 131 -6.83 23.86 -2.06
C PHE A 131 -7.41 23.36 -0.74
N ALA A 132 -6.56 22.76 0.11
CA ALA A 132 -6.86 22.51 1.50
C ALA A 132 -6.21 23.60 2.34
N GLY A 133 -6.92 24.06 3.39
CA GLY A 133 -6.47 25.12 4.28
C GLY A 133 -7.49 26.23 4.44
N ILE A 134 -7.12 27.28 5.17
CA ILE A 134 -7.96 28.45 5.43
C ILE A 134 -7.63 29.51 4.40
N GLU A 135 -8.63 29.91 3.61
CA GLU A 135 -8.47 30.97 2.62
C GLU A 135 -7.93 32.25 3.27
N GLY A 136 -6.83 32.77 2.70
CA GLY A 136 -6.20 34.01 3.16
C GLY A 136 -5.07 33.85 4.20
N ILE A 137 -4.86 32.65 4.77
CA ILE A 137 -3.77 32.35 5.70
C ILE A 137 -2.79 31.37 5.08
N PHE A 138 -3.27 30.17 4.72
CA PHE A 138 -2.43 29.13 4.15
C PHE A 138 -3.25 28.15 3.30
N THR A 139 -2.82 27.92 2.05
CA THR A 139 -3.50 26.99 1.13
C THR A 139 -2.50 26.02 0.51
N VAL A 140 -2.80 24.71 0.59
CA VAL A 140 -2.01 23.66 -0.06
C VAL A 140 -2.81 23.04 -1.19
N PRO A 141 -2.23 22.88 -2.39
CA PRO A 141 -2.91 22.18 -3.48
C PRO A 141 -3.11 20.70 -3.12
N VAL A 142 -4.33 20.20 -3.31
CA VAL A 142 -4.70 18.81 -2.92
C VAL A 142 -4.37 17.79 -4.01
N TRP A 143 -4.19 18.22 -5.26
CA TRP A 143 -3.95 17.33 -6.39
C TRP A 143 -2.73 16.41 -6.27
N PRO A 144 -1.56 16.79 -5.65
CA PRO A 144 -0.41 15.90 -5.58
C PRO A 144 -0.69 14.65 -4.73
N ILE A 145 -1.47 14.82 -3.64
CA ILE A 145 -1.81 13.72 -2.75
C ILE A 145 -2.81 12.77 -3.38
N ARG A 146 -3.79 13.31 -4.12
CA ARG A 146 -4.71 12.49 -4.90
C ARG A 146 -3.98 11.71 -5.99
N LEU A 147 -2.93 12.27 -6.57
CA LEU A 147 -2.06 11.57 -7.51
C LEU A 147 -1.31 10.41 -6.81
N ILE A 148 -0.73 10.65 -5.64
CA ILE A 148 -0.07 9.62 -4.82
C ILE A 148 -1.06 8.49 -4.52
N LEU A 149 -2.28 8.80 -4.12
CA LEU A 149 -3.34 7.83 -3.87
C LEU A 149 -3.62 6.97 -5.10
N CYS A 150 -3.79 7.58 -6.27
CA CYS A 150 -4.03 6.85 -7.53
C CYS A 150 -2.85 5.94 -7.88
N VAL A 151 -1.61 6.43 -7.81
CA VAL A 151 -0.39 5.63 -8.08
C VAL A 151 -0.29 4.46 -7.13
N SER A 152 -0.57 4.68 -5.84
CA SER A 152 -0.55 3.63 -4.84
C SER A 152 -1.63 2.58 -5.07
N CYS A 153 -2.85 2.98 -5.40
CA CYS A 153 -3.94 2.04 -5.73
C CYS A 153 -3.58 1.16 -6.94
N VAL A 154 -3.04 1.76 -8.01
CA VAL A 154 -2.56 1.00 -9.18
C VAL A 154 -1.47 0.01 -8.79
N THR A 155 -0.51 0.43 -7.96
CA THR A 155 0.58 -0.43 -7.49
C THR A 155 0.04 -1.59 -6.65
N VAL A 156 -0.92 -1.33 -5.75
CA VAL A 156 -1.58 -2.36 -4.92
C VAL A 156 -2.33 -3.37 -5.77
N VAL A 157 -3.07 -2.92 -6.78
CA VAL A 157 -3.73 -3.84 -7.75
C VAL A 157 -2.69 -4.70 -8.45
N GLY A 158 -1.55 -4.15 -8.84
CA GLY A 158 -0.43 -4.90 -9.42
C GLY A 158 0.12 -5.98 -8.47
N VAL A 159 0.21 -5.71 -7.17
CA VAL A 159 0.60 -6.69 -6.14
C VAL A 159 -0.41 -7.85 -6.08
N PHE A 160 -1.71 -7.55 -6.04
CA PHE A 160 -2.75 -8.58 -6.02
C PHE A 160 -2.76 -9.44 -7.29
N ILE A 161 -2.55 -8.85 -8.46
CA ILE A 161 -2.40 -9.60 -9.72
C ILE A 161 -1.20 -10.56 -9.66
N ARG A 162 -0.06 -10.13 -9.09
CA ARG A 162 1.11 -11.03 -8.87
C ARG A 162 0.77 -12.18 -7.93
N PHE A 163 0.05 -11.94 -6.84
CA PHE A 163 -0.36 -12.99 -5.92
C PHE A 163 -1.31 -13.97 -6.57
N LEU A 164 -2.31 -13.48 -7.29
CA LEU A 164 -3.25 -14.29 -8.06
C LEU A 164 -2.52 -15.19 -9.04
N ALA A 165 -1.57 -14.64 -9.82
CA ALA A 165 -0.77 -15.41 -10.76
C ALA A 165 0.05 -16.52 -10.08
N ARG A 166 0.63 -16.25 -8.89
CA ARG A 166 1.37 -17.24 -8.10
C ARG A 166 0.45 -18.36 -7.60
N HIS A 167 -0.73 -18.05 -7.08
CA HIS A 167 -1.70 -19.04 -6.62
C HIS A 167 -2.22 -19.93 -7.76
N ILE A 168 -2.50 -19.34 -8.92
CA ILE A 168 -2.92 -20.10 -10.12
C ILE A 168 -1.80 -21.03 -10.61
N ALA A 169 -0.55 -20.55 -10.63
CA ALA A 169 0.60 -21.36 -11.05
C ALA A 169 0.83 -22.54 -10.08
N ALA A 170 0.67 -22.32 -8.77
CA ALA A 170 0.77 -23.38 -7.75
C ALA A 170 -0.33 -24.44 -7.93
N LEU A 171 -1.58 -24.04 -8.19
CA LEU A 171 -2.68 -24.97 -8.45
C LEU A 171 -2.43 -25.83 -9.70
N LYS A 172 -1.93 -25.23 -10.78
CA LYS A 172 -1.58 -25.96 -12.01
C LYS A 172 -0.51 -27.02 -11.75
N ARG A 173 0.53 -26.70 -10.95
CA ARG A 173 1.59 -27.66 -10.60
C ARG A 173 1.05 -28.83 -9.76
N LEU A 174 0.16 -28.57 -8.79
CA LEU A 174 -0.49 -29.60 -7.98
C LEU A 174 -1.39 -30.52 -8.83
N SER A 175 -2.07 -29.99 -9.84
CA SER A 175 -2.88 -30.77 -10.78
C SER A 175 -2.02 -31.67 -11.66
N ALA A 176 -0.92 -31.17 -12.20
CA ALA A 176 0.00 -31.92 -13.04
C ALA A 176 0.70 -33.05 -12.26
N SER A 177 1.09 -32.81 -11.00
CA SER A 177 1.70 -33.83 -10.14
C SER A 177 0.75 -35.01 -9.84
N ASN A 178 -0.56 -34.74 -9.65
CA ASN A 178 -1.53 -35.79 -9.41
C ASN A 178 -1.77 -36.66 -10.66
N GLN A 179 -1.80 -36.04 -11.84
CA GLN A 179 -1.95 -36.81 -13.13
C GLN A 179 -0.74 -37.72 -13.40
N ALA A 180 0.47 -37.25 -13.01
CA ALA A 180 1.68 -38.06 -13.16
C ALA A 180 1.80 -39.24 -12.17
N MET A 181 1.02 -39.23 -11.08
CA MET A 181 0.94 -40.37 -10.13
C MET A 181 -0.17 -41.39 -10.49
N GLU A 182 -1.12 -41.02 -11.34
CA GLU A 182 -2.21 -41.88 -11.78
C GLU A 182 -1.91 -42.61 -13.12
N SER A 183 -0.83 -42.23 -13.81
CA SER A 183 -0.33 -42.85 -15.02
C SER A 183 0.82 -43.83 -14.75
#